data_a2d784267ce86bd02ef782ba49bc0a83
#
_entry.id   a2d784267ce86bd02ef782ba49bc0a83
#
_cell.length_a   1.000
_cell.length_b   1.000
_cell.length_c   1.000
_cell.angle_alpha   90.00
_cell.angle_beta   90.00
_cell.angle_gamma   90.00
#
_symmetry.space_group_name_H-M   'P 1'
#
loop_
_entity.id
_entity.type
_entity.pdbx_description
1 polymer ?
#
loop_
_entity_poly.entity_id
_entity_poly.type
_entity_poly.pdbx_seq_one_letter_code
_entity_poly.pdbx_strand_id
1 'polypeptide(L)'
;MKTIVVSLDVFLGYSHHGAMGTNGNVVVEVSDEVAAVLQSLQEGKDEELTNEDIVAAIEQGHTELQDLHDELMGRCAEQEGLYWCLEVDDCIDDSLEPAFYEDVENGEYDPEPDDEDDEDYDPDDPDYYACRNNYLIWVRSHTDDVWFMAERLGVDLGAASDEDNYSYVIEKIG
;
A
#
# COMPACT_ATOMS: atom_id res chain seq x y z
N MET A 1 -6.20 22.59 -22.29
CA MET A 1 -5.88 21.78 -21.12
C MET A 1 -6.03 20.31 -21.48
N LYS A 2 -5.12 19.50 -21.04
CA LYS A 2 -5.06 18.07 -21.28
C LYS A 2 -5.15 17.34 -19.94
N THR A 3 -5.51 16.06 -19.96
CA THR A 3 -5.53 15.23 -18.76
C THR A 3 -4.42 14.19 -18.82
N ILE A 4 -3.80 13.93 -17.69
CA ILE A 4 -2.86 12.83 -17.51
C ILE A 4 -3.40 11.87 -16.45
N VAL A 5 -3.10 10.58 -16.59
CA VAL A 5 -3.35 9.56 -15.58
C VAL A 5 -2.04 9.19 -14.95
N VAL A 6 -1.98 9.26 -13.64
CA VAL A 6 -0.76 9.05 -12.86
C VAL A 6 -1.02 8.01 -11.80
N SER A 7 -0.15 7.02 -11.71
CA SER A 7 -0.07 6.08 -10.60
C SER A 7 0.87 6.66 -9.55
N LEU A 8 0.40 6.76 -8.31
CA LEU A 8 1.19 7.21 -7.17
C LEU A 8 1.56 6.00 -6.32
N ASP A 9 2.76 5.98 -5.78
CA ASP A 9 3.23 4.94 -4.89
C ASP A 9 4.02 5.53 -3.72
N VAL A 10 3.79 5.00 -2.52
CA VAL A 10 4.53 5.34 -1.31
C VAL A 10 5.05 4.05 -0.68
N PHE A 11 6.35 3.87 -0.71
CA PHE A 11 6.99 2.69 -0.16
C PHE A 11 7.11 2.80 1.36
N LEU A 12 6.61 1.80 2.09
CA LEU A 12 6.60 1.77 3.56
C LEU A 12 7.60 0.78 4.17
N GLY A 13 8.20 -0.07 3.37
CA GLY A 13 9.16 -1.07 3.85
C GLY A 13 8.90 -2.46 3.32
N TYR A 14 9.55 -3.44 3.94
CA TYR A 14 9.38 -4.86 3.63
C TYR A 14 8.78 -5.59 4.82
N SER A 15 7.79 -6.44 4.55
CA SER A 15 7.29 -7.46 5.47
C SER A 15 7.80 -8.84 5.06
N HIS A 16 7.40 -9.88 5.77
CA HIS A 16 7.65 -11.27 5.37
C HIS A 16 7.03 -11.62 4.02
N HIS A 17 6.01 -10.86 3.58
CA HIS A 17 5.26 -11.05 2.34
C HIS A 17 5.78 -10.21 1.16
N GLY A 18 6.79 -9.39 1.38
CA GLY A 18 7.39 -8.55 0.34
C GLY A 18 7.31 -7.05 0.62
N ALA A 19 7.35 -6.26 -0.43
CA ALA A 19 7.27 -4.81 -0.35
C ALA A 19 5.88 -4.37 0.08
N MET A 20 5.82 -3.45 1.04
CA MET A 20 4.59 -2.83 1.51
C MET A 20 4.58 -1.36 1.17
N GLY A 21 3.42 -0.86 0.80
CA GLY A 21 3.26 0.54 0.44
C GLY A 21 1.81 0.91 0.22
N THR A 22 1.59 2.15 -0.16
CA THR A 22 0.30 2.64 -0.62
C THR A 22 0.40 2.92 -2.11
N ASN A 23 -0.65 2.64 -2.85
CA ASN A 23 -0.74 3.03 -4.25
C ASN A 23 -2.12 3.61 -4.56
N GLY A 24 -2.18 4.42 -5.60
CA GLY A 24 -3.43 5.00 -6.05
C GLY A 24 -3.26 5.69 -7.38
N ASN A 25 -4.35 5.78 -8.15
CA ASN A 25 -4.36 6.46 -9.43
C ASN A 25 -5.07 7.81 -9.29
N VAL A 26 -4.46 8.84 -9.86
CA VAL A 26 -5.04 10.18 -9.93
C VAL A 26 -5.13 10.66 -11.37
N VAL A 27 -6.10 11.52 -11.63
CA VAL A 27 -6.23 12.23 -12.91
C VAL A 27 -5.93 13.69 -12.65
N VAL A 28 -4.97 14.23 -13.37
CA VAL A 28 -4.51 15.63 -13.23
C VAL A 28 -4.72 16.37 -14.54
N GLU A 29 -5.19 17.61 -14.45
CA GLU A 29 -5.26 18.51 -15.59
C GLU A 29 -3.94 19.30 -15.73
N VAL A 30 -3.36 19.26 -16.92
CA VAL A 30 -2.11 19.97 -17.23
C VAL A 30 -2.33 20.96 -18.39
N SER A 31 -1.45 21.96 -18.48
CA SER A 31 -1.42 22.86 -19.63
C SER A 31 -1.05 22.13 -20.92
N ASP A 32 -1.41 22.70 -22.06
CA ASP A 32 -1.03 22.14 -23.36
C ASP A 32 0.50 22.14 -23.54
N GLU A 33 1.22 23.08 -22.91
CA GLU A 33 2.68 23.18 -22.91
C GLU A 33 3.30 22.01 -22.14
N VAL A 34 2.85 21.77 -20.89
CA VAL A 34 3.29 20.63 -20.08
C VAL A 34 3.00 19.30 -20.79
N ALA A 35 1.80 19.15 -21.33
CA ALA A 35 1.43 17.95 -22.06
C ALA A 35 2.33 17.70 -23.29
N ALA A 36 2.70 18.73 -24.03
CA ALA A 36 3.60 18.61 -25.19
C ALA A 36 5.01 18.18 -24.77
N VAL A 37 5.52 18.69 -23.65
CA VAL A 37 6.83 18.26 -23.10
C VAL A 37 6.76 16.79 -22.69
N LEU A 38 5.72 16.39 -21.91
CA LEU A 38 5.55 15.00 -21.50
C LEU A 38 5.46 14.05 -22.70
N GLN A 39 4.70 14.42 -23.74
CA GLN A 39 4.61 13.62 -24.97
C GLN A 39 5.96 13.47 -25.67
N SER A 40 6.77 14.56 -25.73
CA SER A 40 8.10 14.53 -26.31
C SER A 40 9.07 13.64 -25.50
N LEU A 41 8.98 13.66 -24.19
CA LEU A 41 9.78 12.77 -23.32
C LEU A 41 9.36 11.30 -23.52
N GLN A 42 8.06 11.05 -23.65
CA GLN A 42 7.51 9.71 -23.87
C GLN A 42 7.91 9.11 -25.24
N GLU A 43 7.98 9.94 -26.30
CA GLU A 43 8.39 9.48 -27.63
C GLU A 43 9.82 8.90 -27.66
N GLY A 44 10.66 9.23 -26.70
CA GLY A 44 12.02 8.70 -26.55
C GLY A 44 12.14 7.43 -25.69
N LYS A 45 11.00 6.93 -25.16
CA LYS A 45 10.98 5.80 -24.22
C LYS A 45 9.96 4.75 -24.63
N ASP A 46 10.35 3.49 -24.43
CA ASP A 46 9.45 2.32 -24.56
C ASP A 46 8.65 2.09 -23.25
N GLU A 47 9.08 2.66 -22.13
CA GLU A 47 8.47 2.56 -20.81
C GLU A 47 7.77 3.87 -20.44
N GLU A 48 6.89 3.82 -19.45
CA GLU A 48 6.17 4.97 -18.92
C GLU A 48 7.13 5.97 -18.27
N LEU A 49 6.72 7.25 -18.18
CA LEU A 49 7.53 8.29 -17.54
C LEU A 49 7.43 8.19 -16.01
N THR A 50 8.59 8.08 -15.36
CA THR A 50 8.71 8.04 -13.90
C THR A 50 8.99 9.43 -13.31
N ASN A 51 8.85 9.56 -11.98
CA ASN A 51 9.27 10.78 -11.28
C ASN A 51 10.75 11.13 -11.55
N GLU A 52 11.63 10.14 -11.67
CA GLU A 52 13.05 10.36 -11.98
C GLU A 52 13.25 11.00 -13.35
N ASP A 53 12.45 10.59 -14.35
CA ASP A 53 12.49 11.19 -15.68
C ASP A 53 12.05 12.64 -15.67
N ILE A 54 11.04 12.95 -14.88
CA ILE A 54 10.53 14.32 -14.73
C ILE A 54 11.59 15.19 -14.03
N VAL A 55 12.22 14.71 -12.97
CA VAL A 55 13.31 15.43 -12.28
C VAL A 55 14.47 15.66 -13.24
N ALA A 56 14.89 14.64 -14.00
CA ALA A 56 15.95 14.77 -14.99
C ALA A 56 15.61 15.80 -16.09
N ALA A 57 14.36 15.85 -16.53
CA ALA A 57 13.91 16.86 -17.51
C ALA A 57 13.93 18.27 -16.92
N ILE A 58 13.52 18.46 -15.66
CA ILE A 58 13.60 19.75 -14.96
C ILE A 58 15.06 20.22 -14.88
N GLU A 59 15.98 19.34 -14.50
CA GLU A 59 17.42 19.63 -14.46
C GLU A 59 18.02 20.02 -15.84
N GLN A 60 17.42 19.48 -16.93
CA GLN A 60 17.77 19.81 -18.31
C GLN A 60 17.16 21.14 -18.82
N GLY A 61 16.30 21.77 -18.00
CA GLY A 61 15.74 23.08 -18.27
C GLY A 61 14.26 23.13 -18.55
N HIS A 62 13.53 21.99 -18.44
CA HIS A 62 12.07 21.93 -18.56
C HIS A 62 11.40 22.36 -17.25
N THR A 63 11.60 23.61 -16.88
CA THR A 63 11.09 24.16 -15.59
C THR A 63 9.58 24.24 -15.51
N GLU A 64 8.87 24.17 -16.64
CA GLU A 64 7.41 24.07 -16.72
C GLU A 64 6.83 22.79 -16.08
N LEU A 65 7.67 21.78 -15.84
CA LEU A 65 7.29 20.54 -15.16
C LEU A 65 7.35 20.63 -13.63
N GLN A 66 7.97 21.67 -13.07
CA GLN A 66 8.20 21.79 -11.61
C GLN A 66 6.89 21.76 -10.82
N ASP A 67 5.91 22.60 -11.22
CA ASP A 67 4.63 22.68 -10.52
C ASP A 67 3.88 21.35 -10.55
N LEU A 68 3.96 20.60 -11.66
CA LEU A 68 3.39 19.27 -11.77
C LEU A 68 4.09 18.27 -10.84
N HIS A 69 5.42 18.28 -10.82
CA HIS A 69 6.21 17.43 -9.94
C HIS A 69 5.84 17.67 -8.47
N ASP A 70 5.84 18.92 -8.04
CA ASP A 70 5.52 19.31 -6.67
C ASP A 70 4.07 18.92 -6.29
N GLU A 71 3.12 19.07 -7.21
CA GLU A 71 1.74 18.62 -7.01
C GLU A 71 1.66 17.11 -6.81
N LEU A 72 2.33 16.31 -7.66
CA LEU A 72 2.27 14.84 -7.58
C LEU A 72 2.96 14.32 -6.32
N MET A 73 4.08 14.90 -5.92
CA MET A 73 4.76 14.57 -4.65
C MET A 73 3.86 14.93 -3.45
N GLY A 74 3.20 16.09 -3.47
CA GLY A 74 2.23 16.48 -2.46
C GLY A 74 1.05 15.51 -2.38
N ARG A 75 0.57 14.99 -3.50
CA ARG A 75 -0.49 13.96 -3.53
C ARG A 75 -0.03 12.62 -2.98
N CYS A 76 1.23 12.24 -3.12
CA CYS A 76 1.78 11.08 -2.42
C CYS A 76 1.69 11.25 -0.90
N ALA A 77 2.01 12.44 -0.38
CA ALA A 77 1.92 12.74 1.06
C ALA A 77 0.48 12.75 1.60
N GLU A 78 -0.50 13.12 0.75
CA GLU A 78 -1.91 13.26 1.11
C GLU A 78 -2.74 11.99 0.83
N GLN A 79 -2.11 10.88 0.42
CA GLN A 79 -2.87 9.66 0.15
C GLN A 79 -3.66 9.23 1.39
N GLU A 80 -4.95 9.51 1.34
CA GLU A 80 -5.92 8.98 2.29
C GLU A 80 -6.21 7.52 1.93
N GLY A 81 -5.86 6.65 2.81
CA GLY A 81 -6.12 5.23 2.67
C GLY A 81 -4.86 4.48 2.23
N LEU A 82 -4.22 3.91 3.20
CA LEU A 82 -3.19 2.91 3.01
C LEU A 82 -3.86 1.67 2.42
N TYR A 83 -3.69 1.45 1.11
CA TYR A 83 -4.08 0.19 0.51
C TYR A 83 -2.97 -0.82 0.81
N TRP A 84 -3.26 -1.77 1.67
CA TRP A 84 -2.36 -2.87 1.90
C TRP A 84 -2.24 -3.69 0.61
N CYS A 85 -1.01 -3.88 0.14
CA CYS A 85 -0.71 -4.87 -0.89
C CYS A 85 -0.89 -6.32 -0.38
N LEU A 86 -1.23 -6.46 0.90
CA LEU A 86 -1.53 -7.74 1.53
C LEU A 86 -3.00 -8.07 1.27
N GLU A 87 -3.24 -9.08 0.44
CA GLU A 87 -4.52 -9.77 0.46
C GLU A 87 -4.68 -10.44 1.84
N VAL A 88 -5.90 -10.52 2.35
CA VAL A 88 -6.18 -11.15 3.65
C VAL A 88 -5.61 -12.57 3.70
N ASP A 89 -5.62 -13.27 2.57
CA ASP A 89 -5.08 -14.63 2.45
C ASP A 89 -3.57 -14.69 2.65
N ASP A 90 -2.82 -13.64 2.34
CA ASP A 90 -1.39 -13.55 2.60
C ASP A 90 -1.05 -13.29 4.08
N CYS A 91 -2.00 -12.70 4.83
CA CYS A 91 -1.88 -12.51 6.28
C CYS A 91 -2.23 -13.78 7.08
N ILE A 92 -2.75 -14.80 6.43
CA ILE A 92 -3.15 -16.07 7.04
C ILE A 92 -1.95 -17.01 7.27
N ASP A 93 -0.80 -16.74 6.67
CA ASP A 93 0.39 -17.43 7.08
C ASP A 93 0.84 -16.92 8.48
N ASP A 94 1.44 -17.76 9.24
CA ASP A 94 1.74 -17.72 10.67
C ASP A 94 2.42 -16.44 11.20
N SER A 95 2.58 -15.38 10.40
CA SER A 95 3.34 -14.17 10.77
C SER A 95 2.64 -13.29 11.82
N LEU A 96 1.30 -13.30 11.86
CA LEU A 96 0.52 -12.55 12.83
C LEU A 96 0.05 -13.40 14.04
N GLU A 97 0.28 -14.71 14.01
CA GLU A 97 -0.09 -15.60 15.12
C GLU A 97 0.44 -15.15 16.49
N PRO A 98 1.72 -14.71 16.62
CA PRO A 98 2.20 -14.26 17.91
C PRO A 98 1.41 -13.08 18.48
N ALA A 99 0.97 -12.14 17.64
CA ALA A 99 0.17 -10.99 18.05
C ALA A 99 -1.26 -11.40 18.43
N PHE A 100 -1.85 -12.36 17.71
CA PHE A 100 -3.15 -12.93 18.06
C PHE A 100 -3.11 -13.60 19.45
N TYR A 101 -2.12 -14.42 19.73
CA TYR A 101 -1.97 -15.06 21.04
C TYR A 101 -1.75 -14.04 22.16
N GLU A 102 -1.00 -12.97 21.89
CA GLU A 102 -0.81 -11.88 22.84
C GLU A 102 -2.14 -11.19 23.19
N ASP A 103 -2.99 -10.90 22.20
CA ASP A 103 -4.31 -10.30 22.40
C ASP A 103 -5.24 -11.22 23.18
N VAL A 104 -5.19 -12.54 22.93
CA VAL A 104 -5.95 -13.54 23.69
C VAL A 104 -5.45 -13.60 25.15
N GLU A 105 -4.15 -13.65 25.39
CA GLU A 105 -3.56 -13.69 26.73
C GLU A 105 -3.86 -12.42 27.52
N ASN A 106 -3.89 -11.27 26.87
CA ASN A 106 -4.19 -9.97 27.49
C ASN A 106 -5.70 -9.74 27.69
N GLY A 107 -6.56 -10.64 27.15
CA GLY A 107 -8.01 -10.53 27.21
C GLY A 107 -8.58 -9.44 26.31
N GLU A 108 -7.82 -9.02 25.30
CA GLU A 108 -8.26 -8.06 24.27
C GLU A 108 -9.11 -8.77 23.19
N TYR A 109 -8.91 -10.06 23.02
CA TYR A 109 -9.70 -10.93 22.18
C TYR A 109 -10.17 -12.17 22.97
N ASP A 110 -11.48 -12.43 22.93
CA ASP A 110 -12.09 -13.60 23.57
C ASP A 110 -12.45 -14.63 22.48
N PRO A 111 -11.67 -15.70 22.31
CA PRO A 111 -11.90 -16.66 21.26
C PRO A 111 -13.18 -17.45 21.53
N GLU A 112 -14.04 -17.58 20.52
CA GLU A 112 -15.22 -18.41 20.59
C GLU A 112 -14.81 -19.89 20.60
N PRO A 113 -15.48 -20.73 21.39
CA PRO A 113 -15.25 -22.17 21.37
C PRO A 113 -15.63 -22.74 19.99
N ASP A 114 -14.91 -23.76 19.57
CA ASP A 114 -15.18 -24.44 18.31
C ASP A 114 -16.54 -25.11 18.30
N ASP A 115 -17.16 -25.16 17.12
CA ASP A 115 -18.45 -25.82 16.97
C ASP A 115 -18.23 -27.34 16.87
N GLU A 116 -18.73 -28.12 17.84
CA GLU A 116 -18.65 -29.59 17.87
C GLU A 116 -19.32 -30.24 16.63
N ASP A 117 -20.14 -29.48 15.90
CA ASP A 117 -20.82 -29.93 14.68
C ASP A 117 -20.00 -29.64 13.39
N ASP A 118 -18.82 -29.03 13.51
CA ASP A 118 -17.91 -28.79 12.35
C ASP A 118 -17.27 -30.09 11.87
N GLU A 119 -17.30 -30.34 10.55
CA GLU A 119 -16.73 -31.55 9.94
C GLU A 119 -15.23 -31.72 10.21
N ASP A 120 -14.54 -30.63 10.50
CA ASP A 120 -13.10 -30.57 10.78
C ASP A 120 -12.78 -30.54 12.29
N TYR A 121 -13.78 -30.66 13.16
CA TYR A 121 -13.60 -30.70 14.62
C TYR A 121 -12.80 -31.93 15.05
N ASP A 122 -11.63 -31.70 15.67
CA ASP A 122 -10.80 -32.75 16.27
C ASP A 122 -10.98 -32.76 17.80
N PRO A 123 -11.69 -33.75 18.37
CA PRO A 123 -11.87 -33.81 19.81
C PRO A 123 -10.58 -34.10 20.60
N ASP A 124 -9.51 -34.54 19.91
CA ASP A 124 -8.20 -34.77 20.52
C ASP A 124 -7.32 -33.49 20.51
N ASP A 125 -7.67 -32.50 19.66
CA ASP A 125 -7.03 -31.16 19.60
C ASP A 125 -8.06 -30.05 19.34
N PRO A 126 -9.02 -29.86 20.26
CA PRO A 126 -10.09 -28.88 20.07
C PRO A 126 -9.57 -27.43 20.04
N ASP A 127 -8.46 -27.17 20.70
CA ASP A 127 -7.88 -25.81 20.77
C ASP A 127 -7.23 -25.39 19.45
N TYR A 128 -6.76 -26.32 18.64
CA TYR A 128 -6.09 -26.03 17.37
C TYR A 128 -7.05 -25.42 16.34
N TYR A 129 -8.21 -26.04 16.14
CA TYR A 129 -9.19 -25.53 15.16
C TYR A 129 -9.89 -24.27 15.65
N ALA A 130 -10.26 -24.22 16.92
CA ALA A 130 -10.79 -23.01 17.54
C ALA A 130 -9.82 -21.84 17.37
N CYS A 131 -8.53 -22.05 17.66
CA CYS A 131 -7.50 -21.04 17.47
C CYS A 131 -7.39 -20.59 16.02
N ARG A 132 -7.42 -21.51 15.04
CA ARG A 132 -7.28 -21.15 13.63
C ARG A 132 -8.47 -20.33 13.11
N ASN A 133 -9.70 -20.75 13.37
CA ASN A 133 -10.89 -20.00 12.97
C ASN A 133 -10.94 -18.63 13.65
N ASN A 134 -10.67 -18.57 14.94
CA ASN A 134 -10.58 -17.33 15.69
C ASN A 134 -9.47 -16.41 15.16
N TYR A 135 -8.32 -16.96 14.82
CA TYR A 135 -7.23 -16.23 14.19
C TYR A 135 -7.67 -15.57 12.87
N LEU A 136 -8.37 -16.29 12.00
CA LEU A 136 -8.89 -15.74 10.75
C LEU A 136 -9.90 -14.62 10.97
N ILE A 137 -10.80 -14.79 11.96
CA ILE A 137 -11.76 -13.76 12.34
C ILE A 137 -11.04 -12.53 12.89
N TRP A 138 -10.06 -12.74 13.76
CA TRP A 138 -9.24 -11.67 14.33
C TRP A 138 -8.48 -10.89 13.25
N VAL A 139 -7.77 -11.57 12.33
CA VAL A 139 -7.09 -10.93 11.20
C VAL A 139 -8.06 -10.09 10.38
N ARG A 140 -9.21 -10.65 10.00
CA ARG A 140 -10.23 -9.94 9.21
C ARG A 140 -10.80 -8.72 9.92
N SER A 141 -10.93 -8.77 11.24
CA SER A 141 -11.42 -7.63 12.02
C SER A 141 -10.44 -6.47 12.09
N HIS A 142 -9.14 -6.70 11.81
CA HIS A 142 -8.07 -5.70 11.90
C HIS A 142 -7.55 -5.24 10.54
N THR A 143 -8.02 -5.80 9.43
CA THR A 143 -7.55 -5.43 8.08
C THR A 143 -7.79 -3.96 7.73
N ASP A 144 -8.80 -3.32 8.32
CA ASP A 144 -9.11 -1.91 8.12
C ASP A 144 -8.34 -0.99 9.09
N ASP A 145 -7.70 -1.54 10.12
CA ASP A 145 -6.87 -0.79 11.06
C ASP A 145 -5.40 -0.82 10.63
N VAL A 146 -5.07 0.15 9.81
CA VAL A 146 -3.74 0.30 9.21
C VAL A 146 -2.63 0.43 10.26
N TRP A 147 -2.87 1.19 11.33
CA TRP A 147 -1.87 1.39 12.39
C TRP A 147 -1.62 0.12 13.17
N PHE A 148 -2.69 -0.57 13.52
CA PHE A 148 -2.62 -1.86 14.19
C PHE A 148 -1.83 -2.88 13.35
N MET A 149 -2.19 -3.01 12.08
CA MET A 149 -1.52 -3.96 11.17
C MET A 149 -0.04 -3.60 10.97
N ALA A 150 0.28 -2.31 10.79
CA ALA A 150 1.65 -1.85 10.63
C ALA A 150 2.52 -2.18 11.85
N GLU A 151 2.02 -1.94 13.05
CA GLU A 151 2.74 -2.26 14.29
C GLU A 151 3.05 -3.75 14.39
N ARG A 152 2.06 -4.61 14.11
CA ARG A 152 2.21 -6.07 14.18
C ARG A 152 3.14 -6.64 13.10
N LEU A 153 3.12 -6.05 11.91
CA LEU A 153 3.99 -6.46 10.80
C LEU A 153 5.38 -5.84 10.86
N GLY A 154 5.64 -4.94 11.81
CA GLY A 154 6.90 -4.24 11.94
C GLY A 154 7.13 -3.19 10.85
N VAL A 155 6.07 -2.61 10.31
CA VAL A 155 6.12 -1.57 9.27
C VAL A 155 6.14 -0.20 9.92
N ASP A 156 7.08 0.64 9.51
CA ASP A 156 7.16 2.03 9.96
C ASP A 156 6.26 2.93 9.10
N LEU A 157 5.08 3.26 9.62
CA LEU A 157 4.19 4.22 8.95
C LEU A 157 4.76 5.64 8.94
N GLY A 158 5.76 5.95 9.76
CA GLY A 158 6.51 7.20 9.70
C GLY A 158 7.24 7.38 8.36
N ALA A 159 7.59 6.27 7.68
CA ALA A 159 8.13 6.28 6.34
C ALA A 159 7.16 6.89 5.29
N ALA A 160 5.85 6.92 5.55
CA ALA A 160 4.86 7.56 4.69
C ALA A 160 5.02 9.09 4.63
N SER A 161 5.76 9.71 5.54
CA SER A 161 6.07 11.14 5.54
C SER A 161 7.44 11.46 4.92
N ASP A 162 8.20 10.46 4.50
CA ASP A 162 9.52 10.61 3.90
C ASP A 162 9.38 10.68 2.37
N GLU A 163 9.71 11.84 1.79
CA GLU A 163 9.62 12.10 0.35
C GLU A 163 10.52 11.17 -0.48
N ASP A 164 11.58 10.63 0.10
CA ASP A 164 12.46 9.66 -0.57
C ASP A 164 11.74 8.33 -0.87
N ASN A 165 10.62 8.08 -0.20
CA ASN A 165 9.77 6.90 -0.43
C ASN A 165 8.62 7.15 -1.42
N TYR A 166 8.50 8.39 -1.96
CA TYR A 166 7.46 8.73 -2.90
C TYR A 166 7.91 8.46 -4.32
N SER A 167 7.04 7.85 -5.11
CA SER A 167 7.23 7.70 -6.54
C SER A 167 5.92 7.86 -7.29
N TYR A 168 6.01 8.22 -8.55
CA TYR A 168 4.87 8.23 -9.43
C TYR A 168 5.26 7.84 -10.86
N VAL A 169 4.27 7.36 -11.59
CA VAL A 169 4.40 6.98 -13.00
C VAL A 169 3.27 7.63 -13.79
N ILE A 170 3.60 8.31 -14.88
CA ILE A 170 2.61 8.86 -15.80
C ILE A 170 2.21 7.77 -16.80
N GLU A 171 1.04 7.15 -16.58
CA GLU A 171 0.57 6.03 -17.38
C GLU A 171 -0.03 6.46 -18.71
N LYS A 172 -0.63 7.66 -18.74
CA LYS A 172 -1.32 8.15 -19.94
C LYS A 172 -1.32 9.66 -20.04
N ILE A 173 -1.01 10.13 -21.24
CA ILE A 173 -1.08 11.54 -21.62
C ILE A 173 -2.23 11.69 -22.64
N GLY A 174 -3.24 12.50 -22.26
CA GLY A 174 -4.44 12.73 -23.09
C GLY A 174 -4.31 13.81 -24.14
#